data_b35efa866195eebad661ced9184ddba6
#
_entry.id   b35efa866195eebad661ced9184ddba6
#
_cell.length_a   1.000
_cell.length_b   1.000
_cell.length_c   1.000
_cell.angle_alpha   90.00
_cell.angle_beta   90.00
_cell.angle_gamma   90.00
#
_symmetry.space_group_name_H-M   'P 1'
#
loop_
_entity.id
_entity.type
_entity.pdbx_description
1 polymer ?
#
loop_
_entity_poly.entity_id
_entity_poly.type
_entity_poly.pdbx_seq_one_letter_code
_entity_poly.pdbx_strand_id
1 'polypeptide(L)'
;MTLLFDYDADTSKPTVTVSMDLYNEKRRLELDVNKVDKDHHDHFLNGAIFEVYDKTADAYVTTLASGQLMITGEEKDEEYEISKKEDFSKIIKTVKTDENKQVVLDIDDGTYYSRKVGDDKVTKHVVKDGKAVLSDAIYGHEYEFKGIKAPISYQLADKSKAYKVEADEETDTIIYYFENARIVVPNTGV
;
A
#
# COMPACT_ATOMS: atom_id res chain seq x y z
N MET A 1 24.54 -14.00 12.27
CA MET A 1 24.48 -14.73 13.55
C MET A 1 25.90 -14.87 14.08
N THR A 2 26.24 -14.17 15.14
CA THR A 2 27.59 -14.25 15.75
C THR A 2 27.46 -14.99 17.06
N LEU A 3 28.09 -16.16 17.18
CA LEU A 3 28.18 -16.89 18.41
C LEU A 3 29.48 -16.49 19.11
N LEU A 4 29.38 -15.84 20.27
CA LEU A 4 30.51 -15.54 21.13
C LEU A 4 30.56 -16.59 22.24
N PHE A 5 31.66 -17.32 22.32
CA PHE A 5 31.93 -18.24 23.42
C PHE A 5 32.93 -17.57 24.34
N ASP A 6 32.53 -17.31 25.59
CA ASP A 6 33.42 -16.84 26.60
C ASP A 6 33.81 -18.06 27.50
N TYR A 7 35.10 -18.26 27.67
CA TYR A 7 35.65 -19.35 28.45
C TYR A 7 36.29 -18.76 29.73
N ASP A 8 35.66 -18.97 30.86
CA ASP A 8 36.24 -18.63 32.14
C ASP A 8 37.08 -19.80 32.65
N ALA A 9 38.40 -19.62 32.67
CA ALA A 9 39.38 -20.64 33.03
C ALA A 9 39.45 -20.95 34.53
N ASP A 10 38.75 -20.18 35.39
CA ASP A 10 38.88 -20.26 36.85
C ASP A 10 37.77 -21.05 37.55
N THR A 11 36.83 -21.63 36.80
CA THR A 11 35.76 -22.44 37.39
C THR A 11 35.92 -23.92 37.03
N SER A 12 35.76 -24.78 38.02
CA SER A 12 35.76 -26.25 37.87
C SER A 12 34.61 -26.76 36.96
N LYS A 13 33.77 -25.90 36.46
CA LYS A 13 32.73 -26.17 35.47
C LYS A 13 32.72 -25.04 34.45
N PRO A 14 33.07 -25.29 33.17
CA PRO A 14 32.99 -24.28 32.12
C PRO A 14 31.54 -23.85 31.92
N THR A 15 31.27 -22.55 32.10
CA THR A 15 29.98 -21.96 31.76
C THR A 15 30.11 -21.34 30.40
N VAL A 16 29.33 -21.84 29.45
CA VAL A 16 29.24 -21.23 28.13
C VAL A 16 27.99 -20.32 28.13
N THR A 17 28.21 -19.01 28.08
CA THR A 17 27.11 -18.06 27.88
C THR A 17 26.94 -17.79 26.38
N VAL A 18 25.81 -18.18 25.85
CA VAL A 18 25.44 -17.87 24.46
C VAL A 18 24.43 -16.74 24.51
N SER A 19 24.82 -15.56 24.06
CA SER A 19 23.90 -14.45 23.83
C SER A 19 23.45 -14.45 22.39
N MET A 20 22.15 -14.53 22.17
CA MET A 20 21.56 -14.49 20.85
C MET A 20 20.50 -13.39 20.81
N ASP A 21 20.74 -12.37 19.98
CA ASP A 21 19.74 -11.36 19.68
C ASP A 21 18.77 -11.90 18.64
N LEU A 22 17.53 -12.16 19.05
CA LEU A 22 16.45 -12.56 18.16
C LEU A 22 15.67 -11.32 17.75
N TYR A 23 15.87 -10.89 16.51
CA TYR A 23 15.04 -9.84 15.91
C TYR A 23 13.84 -10.48 15.23
N ASN A 24 12.65 -10.26 15.80
CA ASN A 24 11.40 -10.64 15.16
C ASN A 24 10.85 -9.45 14.36
N GLU A 25 11.02 -9.49 13.07
CA GLU A 25 10.31 -8.55 12.19
C GLU A 25 8.84 -8.99 12.08
N LYS A 26 7.93 -8.03 12.15
CA LYS A 26 6.52 -8.29 11.90
C LYS A 26 6.35 -8.73 10.45
N ARG A 27 5.59 -9.80 10.24
CA ARG A 27 5.27 -10.31 8.90
C ARG A 27 4.56 -9.22 8.09
N ARG A 28 5.01 -9.03 6.85
CA ARG A 28 4.41 -8.12 5.87
C ARG A 28 3.58 -8.90 4.87
N LEU A 29 2.44 -8.36 4.50
CA LEU A 29 1.50 -8.96 3.57
C LEU A 29 1.06 -7.92 2.56
N GLU A 30 0.57 -8.38 1.42
CA GLU A 30 -0.11 -7.53 0.46
C GLU A 30 -1.61 -7.47 0.80
N LEU A 31 -2.14 -6.27 0.95
CA LEU A 31 -3.57 -6.04 1.18
C LEU A 31 -4.19 -5.45 -0.08
N ASP A 32 -4.97 -6.26 -0.77
CA ASP A 32 -5.71 -5.89 -1.98
C ASP A 32 -7.13 -5.48 -1.62
N VAL A 33 -7.50 -4.25 -1.87
CA VAL A 33 -8.87 -3.79 -1.74
C VAL A 33 -9.50 -3.67 -3.13
N ASN A 34 -10.32 -4.65 -3.49
CA ASN A 34 -11.06 -4.67 -4.74
C ASN A 34 -12.13 -3.57 -4.73
N LYS A 35 -12.00 -2.63 -5.64
CA LYS A 35 -13.00 -1.59 -5.85
C LYS A 35 -14.03 -2.09 -6.84
N VAL A 36 -15.29 -2.24 -6.40
CA VAL A 36 -16.33 -2.89 -7.19
C VAL A 36 -17.63 -2.09 -7.22
N ASP A 37 -18.43 -2.35 -8.26
CA ASP A 37 -19.83 -1.93 -8.33
C ASP A 37 -20.64 -2.65 -7.24
N LYS A 38 -21.48 -1.92 -6.52
CA LYS A 38 -22.29 -2.45 -5.43
C LYS A 38 -23.23 -3.60 -5.86
N ASP A 39 -23.78 -3.50 -7.08
CA ASP A 39 -24.75 -4.42 -7.61
C ASP A 39 -24.12 -5.52 -8.49
N HIS A 40 -22.85 -5.32 -8.90
CA HIS A 40 -22.09 -6.22 -9.78
C HIS A 40 -20.65 -6.34 -9.29
N HIS A 41 -20.38 -7.26 -8.37
CA HIS A 41 -19.07 -7.45 -7.75
C HIS A 41 -17.98 -7.99 -8.69
N ASP A 42 -18.35 -8.48 -9.85
CA ASP A 42 -17.44 -8.83 -10.95
C ASP A 42 -17.01 -7.64 -11.80
N HIS A 43 -17.62 -6.46 -11.56
CA HIS A 43 -17.27 -5.22 -12.24
C HIS A 43 -16.30 -4.40 -11.39
N PHE A 44 -15.01 -4.47 -11.75
CA PHE A 44 -13.93 -3.73 -11.09
C PHE A 44 -13.87 -2.28 -11.54
N LEU A 45 -13.49 -1.39 -10.64
CA LEU A 45 -13.56 0.06 -10.85
C LEU A 45 -12.18 0.72 -10.61
N ASN A 46 -11.63 1.32 -11.65
CA ASN A 46 -10.42 2.13 -11.58
C ASN A 46 -10.72 3.59 -11.22
N GLY A 47 -9.73 4.30 -10.70
CA GLY A 47 -9.80 5.74 -10.47
C GLY A 47 -10.44 6.17 -9.16
N ALA A 48 -10.79 5.26 -8.25
CA ALA A 48 -11.08 5.61 -6.87
C ALA A 48 -9.79 5.97 -6.14
N ILE A 49 -9.84 6.97 -5.26
CA ILE A 49 -8.71 7.35 -4.42
C ILE A 49 -9.10 7.17 -2.95
N PHE A 50 -8.18 6.57 -2.18
CA PHE A 50 -8.34 6.27 -0.77
C PHE A 50 -7.20 6.86 0.05
N GLU A 51 -7.53 7.52 1.15
CA GLU A 51 -6.61 7.68 2.27
C GLU A 51 -6.59 6.40 3.09
N VAL A 52 -5.40 5.92 3.43
CA VAL A 52 -5.18 4.71 4.23
C VAL A 52 -4.57 5.09 5.57
N TYR A 53 -5.22 4.66 6.63
CA TYR A 53 -4.82 4.91 8.01
C TYR A 53 -4.62 3.58 8.75
N ASP A 54 -3.48 3.41 9.41
CA ASP A 54 -3.23 2.27 10.30
C ASP A 54 -3.84 2.57 11.67
N LYS A 55 -4.99 1.97 11.97
CA LYS A 55 -5.71 2.15 13.23
C LYS A 55 -4.96 1.56 14.41
N THR A 56 -4.18 0.51 14.18
CA THR A 56 -3.40 -0.15 15.24
C THR A 56 -2.21 0.68 15.66
N ALA A 57 -1.54 1.32 14.71
CA ALA A 57 -0.41 2.21 14.96
C ALA A 57 -0.82 3.67 15.20
N ASP A 58 -2.11 4.01 15.00
CA ASP A 58 -2.65 5.37 15.07
C ASP A 58 -1.90 6.35 14.14
N ALA A 59 -1.72 5.95 12.88
CA ALA A 59 -0.93 6.72 11.93
C ALA A 59 -1.48 6.67 10.50
N TYR A 60 -1.38 7.81 9.79
CA TYR A 60 -1.56 7.86 8.34
C TYR A 60 -0.46 7.03 7.66
N VAL A 61 -0.85 6.25 6.67
CA VAL A 61 0.08 5.38 5.94
C VAL A 61 0.40 5.94 4.57
N THR A 62 -0.62 6.11 3.74
CA THR A 62 -0.46 6.51 2.34
C THR A 62 -1.81 6.86 1.71
N THR A 63 -1.77 7.32 0.47
CA THR A 63 -2.93 7.46 -0.40
C THR A 63 -2.78 6.51 -1.58
N LEU A 64 -3.82 5.77 -1.91
CA LEU A 64 -3.84 4.77 -2.97
C LEU A 64 -4.92 5.09 -4.00
N ALA A 65 -4.68 4.71 -5.25
CA ALA A 65 -5.68 4.76 -6.31
C ALA A 65 -5.99 3.34 -6.82
N SER A 66 -7.25 3.03 -7.07
CA SER A 66 -7.63 1.72 -7.64
C SER A 66 -7.21 1.64 -9.11
N GLY A 67 -6.46 0.61 -9.47
CA GLY A 67 -5.99 0.35 -10.83
C GLY A 67 -5.03 1.39 -11.42
N GLN A 68 -4.46 2.26 -10.60
CA GLN A 68 -3.56 3.33 -11.03
C GLN A 68 -2.36 3.44 -10.10
N LEU A 69 -1.22 3.93 -10.62
CA LEU A 69 -0.09 4.30 -9.79
C LEU A 69 -0.36 5.69 -9.19
N MET A 70 -0.20 5.82 -7.87
CA MET A 70 -0.37 7.08 -7.16
C MET A 70 0.85 7.44 -6.33
N ILE A 71 1.33 8.67 -6.47
CA ILE A 71 2.38 9.27 -5.66
C ILE A 71 1.79 10.49 -4.96
N THR A 72 2.05 10.64 -3.67
CA THR A 72 1.73 11.83 -2.90
C THR A 72 3.02 12.52 -2.51
N GLY A 73 3.17 13.78 -2.93
CA GLY A 73 4.29 14.64 -2.55
C GLY A 73 3.96 15.57 -1.39
N GLU A 74 4.93 16.34 -0.99
CA GLU A 74 4.79 17.39 0.04
C GLU A 74 4.39 18.73 -0.57
N GLU A 75 4.85 19.00 -1.80
CA GLU A 75 4.60 20.24 -2.53
C GLU A 75 4.16 19.97 -3.98
N LYS A 76 3.65 21.02 -4.63
CA LYS A 76 3.43 21.04 -6.08
C LYS A 76 4.76 21.07 -6.83
N ASP A 77 4.75 20.54 -8.05
CA ASP A 77 5.89 20.52 -8.98
C ASP A 77 7.12 19.75 -8.47
N GLU A 78 6.97 18.90 -7.45
CA GLU A 78 8.01 17.96 -7.06
C GLU A 78 8.20 16.90 -8.14
N GLU A 79 9.46 16.65 -8.50
CA GLU A 79 9.81 15.67 -9.53
C GLU A 79 10.05 14.28 -8.91
N TYR A 80 9.45 13.27 -9.53
CA TYR A 80 9.61 11.86 -9.18
C TYR A 80 10.05 11.05 -10.40
N GLU A 81 11.00 10.17 -10.18
CA GLU A 81 11.37 9.12 -11.13
C GLU A 81 10.59 7.86 -10.86
N ILE A 82 10.16 7.18 -11.93
CA ILE A 82 9.44 5.91 -11.87
C ILE A 82 10.26 4.85 -12.61
N SER A 83 10.40 3.68 -11.97
CA SER A 83 11.13 2.54 -12.49
C SER A 83 10.38 1.24 -12.23
N LYS A 84 10.60 0.20 -13.06
CA LYS A 84 10.22 -1.19 -12.76
C LYS A 84 11.25 -1.92 -11.92
N LYS A 85 12.40 -1.27 -11.65
CA LYS A 85 13.49 -1.83 -10.85
C LYS A 85 13.75 -0.94 -9.65
N GLU A 86 13.90 -1.54 -8.50
CA GLU A 86 14.15 -0.86 -7.23
C GLU A 86 15.48 -0.08 -7.22
N ASP A 87 16.48 -0.56 -7.96
CA ASP A 87 17.78 0.08 -8.11
C ASP A 87 17.80 1.27 -9.08
N PHE A 88 16.67 1.58 -9.72
CA PHE A 88 16.52 2.62 -10.73
C PHE A 88 17.53 2.54 -11.89
N SER A 89 18.04 1.33 -12.18
CA SER A 89 18.94 1.10 -13.32
C SER A 89 18.29 1.41 -14.68
N LYS A 90 16.96 1.53 -14.71
CA LYS A 90 16.19 1.97 -15.86
C LYS A 90 14.98 2.79 -15.43
N ILE A 91 15.07 4.11 -15.56
CA ILE A 91 13.94 5.01 -15.38
C ILE A 91 13.00 4.89 -16.59
N ILE A 92 11.70 4.68 -16.33
CA ILE A 92 10.69 4.60 -17.40
C ILE A 92 9.95 5.90 -17.59
N LYS A 93 9.86 6.73 -16.54
CA LYS A 93 9.18 8.02 -16.59
C LYS A 93 9.65 8.95 -15.49
N THR A 94 9.67 10.25 -15.79
CA THR A 94 9.79 11.31 -14.78
C THR A 94 8.49 12.11 -14.80
N VAL A 95 7.95 12.42 -13.63
CA VAL A 95 6.65 13.07 -13.45
C VAL A 95 6.75 14.16 -12.39
N LYS A 96 5.78 15.09 -12.40
CA LYS A 96 5.67 16.14 -11.38
C LYS A 96 4.32 16.07 -10.68
N THR A 97 4.34 16.36 -9.39
CA THR A 97 3.11 16.53 -8.61
C THR A 97 2.29 17.72 -9.11
N ASP A 98 0.98 17.55 -9.07
CA ASP A 98 -0.01 18.56 -9.48
C ASP A 98 -0.35 19.55 -8.35
N GLU A 99 -1.40 20.35 -8.56
CA GLU A 99 -1.93 21.31 -7.58
C GLU A 99 -2.40 20.65 -6.26
N ASN A 100 -2.76 19.37 -6.32
CA ASN A 100 -3.13 18.55 -5.16
C ASN A 100 -1.94 17.82 -4.54
N LYS A 101 -0.71 18.15 -4.99
CA LYS A 101 0.54 17.49 -4.57
C LYS A 101 0.57 16.00 -4.90
N GLN A 102 -0.10 15.59 -5.97
CA GLN A 102 -0.30 14.20 -6.36
C GLN A 102 0.12 13.93 -7.80
N VAL A 103 0.52 12.69 -8.05
CA VAL A 103 0.64 12.11 -9.39
C VAL A 103 -0.26 10.88 -9.44
N VAL A 104 -1.17 10.84 -10.41
CA VAL A 104 -2.00 9.66 -10.70
C VAL A 104 -1.78 9.26 -12.14
N LEU A 105 -1.35 8.03 -12.36
CA LEU A 105 -1.02 7.51 -13.68
C LEU A 105 -1.79 6.25 -14.01
N ASP A 106 -2.39 6.25 -15.20
CA ASP A 106 -2.81 5.03 -15.87
C ASP A 106 -1.57 4.32 -16.40
N ILE A 107 -1.32 3.13 -15.89
CA ILE A 107 -0.16 2.32 -16.22
C ILE A 107 -0.55 0.85 -16.13
N ASP A 108 0.13 -0.01 -16.88
CA ASP A 108 -0.17 -1.45 -16.87
C ASP A 108 0.00 -2.06 -15.48
N ASP A 109 -0.71 -3.15 -15.22
CA ASP A 109 -0.56 -3.93 -14.01
C ASP A 109 0.90 -4.34 -13.81
N GLY A 110 1.38 -4.22 -12.58
CA GLY A 110 2.74 -4.58 -12.24
C GLY A 110 3.26 -3.88 -10.99
N THR A 111 4.52 -4.16 -10.69
CA THR A 111 5.26 -3.53 -9.60
C THR A 111 6.14 -2.42 -10.15
N TYR A 112 6.06 -1.27 -9.50
CA TYR A 112 6.80 -0.06 -9.83
C TYR A 112 7.45 0.49 -8.57
N TYR A 113 8.47 1.30 -8.78
CA TYR A 113 9.17 2.01 -7.73
C TYR A 113 9.22 3.48 -8.08
N SER A 114 9.04 4.35 -7.10
CA SER A 114 9.23 5.79 -7.25
C SER A 114 10.21 6.32 -6.24
N ARG A 115 10.93 7.37 -6.62
CA ARG A 115 11.72 8.20 -5.72
C ARG A 115 11.63 9.66 -6.15
N LYS A 116 11.68 10.56 -5.18
CA LYS A 116 11.84 11.99 -5.48
C LYS A 116 13.21 12.22 -6.07
N VAL A 117 13.32 13.05 -7.10
CA VAL A 117 14.60 13.41 -7.71
C VAL A 117 15.51 14.03 -6.66
N GLY A 118 16.71 13.46 -6.47
CA GLY A 118 17.66 13.88 -5.47
C GLY A 118 17.48 13.29 -4.07
N ASP A 119 16.53 12.34 -3.91
CA ASP A 119 16.31 11.60 -2.66
C ASP A 119 16.60 10.10 -2.89
N ASP A 120 17.12 9.44 -1.85
CA ASP A 120 17.38 7.98 -1.87
C ASP A 120 16.18 7.14 -1.39
N LYS A 121 15.13 7.78 -0.86
CA LYS A 121 13.94 7.08 -0.38
C LYS A 121 13.13 6.51 -1.54
N VAL A 122 13.06 5.19 -1.59
CA VAL A 122 12.30 4.44 -2.59
C VAL A 122 10.94 4.02 -2.03
N THR A 123 9.88 4.22 -2.82
CA THR A 123 8.53 3.74 -2.51
C THR A 123 8.11 2.70 -3.55
N LYS A 124 7.64 1.54 -3.07
CA LYS A 124 7.09 0.47 -3.92
C LYS A 124 5.61 0.71 -4.17
N HIS A 125 5.19 0.52 -5.41
CA HIS A 125 3.80 0.58 -5.85
C HIS A 125 3.42 -0.72 -6.55
N VAL A 126 2.28 -1.28 -6.19
CA VAL A 126 1.69 -2.43 -6.91
C VAL A 126 0.41 -1.95 -7.56
N VAL A 127 0.37 -2.02 -8.89
CA VAL A 127 -0.80 -1.63 -9.70
C VAL A 127 -1.49 -2.89 -10.18
N LYS A 128 -2.77 -3.02 -9.87
CA LYS A 128 -3.64 -4.10 -10.32
C LYS A 128 -5.01 -3.54 -10.68
N ASP A 129 -5.55 -4.00 -11.80
CA ASP A 129 -6.87 -3.55 -12.30
C ASP A 129 -7.95 -3.66 -11.20
N GLY A 130 -8.67 -2.56 -11.00
CA GLY A 130 -9.75 -2.44 -10.01
C GLY A 130 -9.35 -2.55 -8.54
N LYS A 131 -8.08 -2.50 -8.21
CA LYS A 131 -7.59 -2.70 -6.84
C LYS A 131 -6.79 -1.51 -6.33
N ALA A 132 -7.04 -1.14 -5.07
CA ALA A 132 -6.11 -0.34 -4.28
C ALA A 132 -5.24 -1.31 -3.47
N VAL A 133 -3.92 -1.29 -3.68
CA VAL A 133 -2.99 -2.27 -3.12
C VAL A 133 -2.05 -1.62 -2.11
N LEU A 134 -2.13 -2.07 -0.85
CA LEU A 134 -1.14 -1.76 0.17
C LEU A 134 -0.11 -2.90 0.23
N SER A 135 1.09 -2.68 -0.31
CA SER A 135 2.08 -3.74 -0.55
C SER A 135 2.81 -4.25 0.71
N ASP A 136 2.80 -3.46 1.78
CA ASP A 136 3.58 -3.74 3.00
C ASP A 136 2.72 -3.67 4.27
N ALA A 137 1.48 -4.18 4.20
CA ALA A 137 0.59 -4.26 5.36
C ALA A 137 1.17 -5.19 6.44
N ILE A 138 1.09 -4.76 7.69
CA ILE A 138 1.65 -5.49 8.84
C ILE A 138 0.63 -6.51 9.34
N TYR A 139 1.03 -7.76 9.49
CA TYR A 139 0.20 -8.80 10.09
C TYR A 139 -0.33 -8.39 11.47
N GLY A 140 -1.62 -8.60 11.70
CA GLY A 140 -2.31 -8.25 12.94
C GLY A 140 -2.75 -6.80 13.06
N HIS A 141 -2.37 -5.92 12.12
CA HIS A 141 -2.83 -4.53 12.10
C HIS A 141 -4.20 -4.41 11.40
N GLU A 142 -4.93 -3.35 11.74
CA GLU A 142 -6.19 -2.96 11.09
C GLU A 142 -5.98 -1.66 10.33
N TYR A 143 -6.30 -1.68 9.04
CA TYR A 143 -6.19 -0.52 8.15
C TYR A 143 -7.56 0.01 7.76
N GLU A 144 -7.76 1.32 7.94
CA GLU A 144 -8.95 2.03 7.50
C GLU A 144 -8.72 2.64 6.13
N PHE A 145 -9.61 2.33 5.19
CA PHE A 145 -9.67 2.91 3.86
C PHE A 145 -10.82 3.91 3.79
N LYS A 146 -10.50 5.17 3.59
CA LYS A 146 -11.47 6.25 3.40
C LYS A 146 -11.44 6.70 1.95
N GLY A 147 -12.53 6.50 1.22
CA GLY A 147 -12.68 7.03 -0.13
C GLY A 147 -12.71 8.56 -0.12
N ILE A 148 -11.83 9.20 -0.87
CA ILE A 148 -11.79 10.66 -1.06
C ILE A 148 -12.13 11.07 -2.49
N LYS A 149 -12.09 10.13 -3.44
CA LYS A 149 -12.55 10.29 -4.82
C LYS A 149 -13.23 9.02 -5.29
N ALA A 150 -14.42 9.15 -5.86
CA ALA A 150 -15.12 8.04 -6.49
C ALA A 150 -14.63 7.81 -7.93
N PRO A 151 -14.77 6.57 -8.46
CA PRO A 151 -14.67 6.33 -9.89
C PRO A 151 -15.68 7.16 -10.67
N ILE A 152 -15.43 7.38 -11.96
CA ILE A 152 -16.37 8.10 -12.83
C ILE A 152 -17.74 7.39 -12.84
N SER A 153 -18.81 8.14 -12.71
CA SER A 153 -20.21 7.67 -12.67
C SER A 153 -20.63 6.93 -11.40
N TYR A 154 -19.80 7.00 -10.36
CA TYR A 154 -20.12 6.42 -9.06
C TYR A 154 -20.19 7.47 -7.95
N GLN A 155 -21.00 7.19 -6.93
CA GLN A 155 -21.11 8.03 -5.76
C GLN A 155 -19.89 7.81 -4.85
N LEU A 156 -19.42 8.85 -4.19
CA LEU A 156 -18.45 8.70 -3.12
C LEU A 156 -19.11 7.95 -1.96
N ALA A 157 -18.41 6.95 -1.41
CA ALA A 157 -18.92 6.22 -0.25
C ALA A 157 -18.89 7.13 0.99
N ASP A 158 -20.01 7.17 1.73
CA ASP A 158 -20.17 8.01 2.92
C ASP A 158 -19.33 7.53 4.12
N LYS A 159 -18.88 6.30 4.10
CA LYS A 159 -18.19 5.65 5.22
C LYS A 159 -16.87 5.04 4.79
N SER A 160 -15.88 5.17 5.66
CA SER A 160 -14.65 4.38 5.58
C SER A 160 -14.92 2.91 5.94
N LYS A 161 -14.02 2.01 5.50
CA LYS A 161 -14.02 0.59 5.88
C LYS A 161 -12.68 0.22 6.48
N ALA A 162 -12.72 -0.55 7.55
CA ALA A 162 -11.54 -1.08 8.21
C ALA A 162 -11.35 -2.56 7.89
N TYR A 163 -10.11 -2.95 7.63
CA TYR A 163 -9.73 -4.29 7.24
C TYR A 163 -8.59 -4.78 8.13
N LYS A 164 -8.79 -5.94 8.76
CA LYS A 164 -7.77 -6.56 9.59
C LYS A 164 -6.87 -7.47 8.77
N VAL A 165 -5.56 -7.32 8.95
CA VAL A 165 -4.56 -8.11 8.24
C VAL A 165 -4.28 -9.38 9.02
N GLU A 166 -5.09 -10.40 8.75
CA GLU A 166 -4.95 -11.74 9.33
C GLU A 166 -4.98 -12.78 8.22
N ALA A 167 -4.01 -13.68 8.24
CA ALA A 167 -3.89 -14.76 7.26
C ALA A 167 -3.22 -15.97 7.91
N ASP A 168 -3.39 -17.13 7.32
CA ASP A 168 -2.58 -18.31 7.65
C ASP A 168 -1.11 -18.13 7.27
N GLU A 169 -0.27 -19.10 7.60
CA GLU A 169 1.17 -19.00 7.38
C GLU A 169 1.57 -19.01 5.90
N GLU A 170 0.70 -19.49 5.02
CA GLU A 170 0.95 -19.66 3.58
C GLU A 170 0.45 -18.48 2.73
N THR A 171 -0.40 -17.62 3.30
CA THR A 171 -1.05 -16.53 2.56
C THR A 171 -0.19 -15.27 2.59
N ASP A 172 0.20 -14.77 1.42
CA ASP A 172 0.95 -13.51 1.26
C ASP A 172 0.08 -12.34 0.81
N THR A 173 -1.12 -12.62 0.30
CA THR A 173 -2.08 -11.61 -0.18
C THR A 173 -3.43 -11.79 0.46
N ILE A 174 -4.00 -10.71 1.01
CA ILE A 174 -5.34 -10.67 1.58
C ILE A 174 -6.22 -9.81 0.69
N ILE A 175 -7.42 -10.29 0.38
CA ILE A 175 -8.34 -9.61 -0.53
C ILE A 175 -9.61 -9.21 0.20
N TYR A 176 -9.95 -7.92 0.13
CA TYR A 176 -11.20 -7.34 0.61
C TYR A 176 -11.92 -6.59 -0.51
N TYR A 177 -13.14 -6.15 -0.24
CA TYR A 177 -14.00 -5.45 -1.19
C TYR A 177 -14.44 -4.09 -0.64
N PHE A 178 -14.42 -3.08 -1.51
CA PHE A 178 -14.99 -1.78 -1.25
C PHE A 178 -15.98 -1.41 -2.36
N GLU A 179 -17.26 -1.33 -2.03
CA GLU A 179 -18.35 -1.12 -2.96
C GLU A 179 -18.69 0.35 -3.16
N ASN A 180 -19.04 0.74 -4.40
CA ASN A 180 -19.67 2.02 -4.69
C ASN A 180 -20.96 1.82 -5.48
N ALA A 181 -21.97 2.63 -5.16
CA ALA A 181 -23.20 2.71 -5.91
C ALA A 181 -23.04 3.63 -7.13
N ARG A 182 -23.70 3.30 -8.23
CA ARG A 182 -23.77 4.18 -9.40
C ARG A 182 -24.55 5.44 -9.10
N ILE A 183 -24.19 6.52 -9.76
CA ILE A 183 -25.00 7.73 -9.79
C ILE A 183 -26.24 7.41 -10.63
N VAL A 184 -27.42 7.45 -10.00
CA VAL A 184 -28.71 7.35 -10.72
C VAL A 184 -29.14 8.76 -11.07
N VAL A 185 -29.15 9.09 -12.36
CA VAL A 185 -29.79 10.31 -12.83
C VAL A 185 -31.29 10.02 -12.89
N PRO A 186 -32.14 10.74 -12.10
CA PRO A 186 -33.57 10.58 -12.22
C PRO A 186 -34.00 10.84 -13.65
N ASN A 187 -34.74 9.91 -14.24
CA ASN A 187 -35.35 10.14 -15.54
C ASN A 187 -36.46 11.18 -15.35
N THR A 188 -36.11 12.44 -15.50
CA THR A 188 -37.14 13.51 -15.61
C THR A 188 -37.76 13.40 -16.99
N GLY A 189 -38.61 12.38 -17.16
CA GLY A 189 -39.38 12.20 -18.37
C GLY A 189 -40.21 13.43 -18.65
N VAL A 190 -39.98 14.00 -19.78
CA VAL A 190 -40.87 15.00 -20.40
C VAL A 190 -41.98 14.27 -21.09
#